data_20528f197f3133f740c3f390538beb27
#
_entry.id   20528f197f3133f740c3f390538beb27
#
_cell.length_a   1.000
_cell.length_b   1.000
_cell.length_c   1.000
_cell.angle_alpha   90.00
_cell.angle_beta   90.00
_cell.angle_gamma   90.00
#
_symmetry.space_group_name_H-M   'P 1'
#
loop_
_entity.id
_entity.type
_entity.pdbx_description
1 polymer ?
#
loop_
_entity_poly.entity_id
_entity_poly.type
_entity_poly.pdbx_seq_one_letter_code
_entity_poly.pdbx_strand_id
1 'polypeptide(L)'
;MKASIFFFIILLNSNALGDFSRGHAYEVYQERDLVEQRKAYKNAISLLRNSQFANFSKEKEKLKNYILYPYLDFNEKIYRISRYKEKQIIKFLEDYRDTPLGQPLLSHWLPVLAKRGHWTVFLRNYERLKNPSKELECLHSYALYKRESKIAGLEKASRLWTVGFSQPKECDRIFHLLSAGGGITSEMA
;
A
#
# COMPACT_ATOMS: atom_id res chain seq x y z
N MET A 1 -4.00 -29.34 -81.69
CA MET A 1 -3.53 -28.48 -80.61
C MET A 1 -4.77 -28.13 -79.77
N LYS A 2 -4.92 -28.77 -78.58
CA LYS A 2 -6.07 -28.57 -77.71
C LYS A 2 -5.64 -27.62 -76.55
N ALA A 3 -6.23 -26.44 -76.48
CA ALA A 3 -6.06 -25.50 -75.39
C ALA A 3 -7.03 -25.87 -74.26
N SER A 4 -6.47 -26.26 -73.08
CA SER A 4 -7.20 -26.58 -71.91
C SER A 4 -7.35 -25.28 -71.07
N ILE A 5 -8.58 -24.78 -70.94
CA ILE A 5 -8.89 -23.63 -70.13
C ILE A 5 -9.13 -24.13 -68.68
N PHE A 6 -8.21 -23.82 -67.79
CA PHE A 6 -8.36 -24.08 -66.36
C PHE A 6 -9.27 -22.97 -65.75
N PHE A 7 -10.44 -23.38 -65.34
CA PHE A 7 -11.34 -22.52 -64.54
C PHE A 7 -10.88 -22.56 -63.10
N PHE A 8 -10.34 -21.44 -62.60
CA PHE A 8 -10.01 -21.28 -61.19
C PHE A 8 -11.27 -20.86 -60.46
N ILE A 9 -11.88 -21.78 -59.72
CA ILE A 9 -12.97 -21.48 -58.81
C ILE A 9 -12.39 -20.91 -57.53
N ILE A 10 -12.49 -19.62 -57.36
CA ILE A 10 -12.17 -18.98 -56.07
C ILE A 10 -13.36 -19.25 -55.13
N LEU A 11 -13.18 -20.23 -54.26
CA LEU A 11 -14.08 -20.42 -53.10
C LEU A 11 -13.83 -19.26 -52.12
N LEU A 12 -14.70 -18.25 -52.16
CA LEU A 12 -14.77 -17.22 -51.14
C LEU A 12 -15.22 -17.91 -49.84
N ASN A 13 -14.27 -18.08 -48.92
CA ASN A 13 -14.53 -18.58 -47.59
C ASN A 13 -15.40 -17.54 -46.85
N SER A 14 -16.68 -17.83 -46.71
CA SER A 14 -17.69 -17.02 -45.98
C SER A 14 -17.47 -16.97 -44.45
N ASN A 15 -16.34 -17.46 -43.94
CA ASN A 15 -16.02 -17.48 -42.53
C ASN A 15 -15.36 -16.18 -42.00
N ALA A 16 -14.90 -15.27 -42.87
CA ALA A 16 -14.23 -14.06 -42.47
C ALA A 16 -15.16 -12.99 -41.85
N LEU A 17 -16.45 -12.99 -42.24
CA LEU A 17 -17.43 -12.03 -41.71
C LEU A 17 -17.96 -12.43 -40.31
N GLY A 18 -17.91 -13.73 -39.98
CA GLY A 18 -18.35 -14.21 -38.66
C GLY A 18 -17.33 -13.93 -37.56
N ASP A 19 -16.05 -13.89 -37.89
CA ASP A 19 -14.96 -13.67 -36.92
C ASP A 19 -14.82 -12.20 -36.54
N PHE A 20 -15.02 -11.28 -37.49
CA PHE A 20 -14.98 -9.85 -37.25
C PHE A 20 -16.15 -9.39 -36.34
N SER A 21 -17.36 -9.93 -36.53
CA SER A 21 -18.51 -9.61 -35.67
C SER A 21 -18.37 -10.16 -34.24
N ARG A 22 -17.75 -11.34 -34.06
CA ARG A 22 -17.47 -11.92 -32.74
C ARG A 22 -16.41 -11.12 -31.98
N GLY A 23 -15.33 -10.72 -32.66
CA GLY A 23 -14.28 -9.89 -32.07
C GLY A 23 -14.83 -8.55 -31.56
N HIS A 24 -15.61 -7.87 -32.40
CA HIS A 24 -16.19 -6.58 -32.06
C HIS A 24 -17.23 -6.70 -30.91
N ALA A 25 -18.07 -7.73 -30.90
CA ALA A 25 -19.02 -7.99 -29.81
C ALA A 25 -18.31 -8.30 -28.49
N TYR A 26 -17.18 -9.03 -28.55
CA TYR A 26 -16.33 -9.33 -27.39
C TYR A 26 -15.69 -8.06 -26.83
N GLU A 27 -15.12 -7.20 -27.66
CA GLU A 27 -14.54 -5.91 -27.24
C GLU A 27 -15.58 -4.98 -26.58
N VAL A 28 -16.75 -4.84 -27.16
CA VAL A 28 -17.86 -4.04 -26.60
C VAL A 28 -18.37 -4.61 -25.28
N TYR A 29 -18.35 -5.94 -25.14
CA TYR A 29 -18.73 -6.58 -23.87
C TYR A 29 -17.70 -6.31 -22.77
N GLN A 30 -16.40 -6.43 -23.09
CA GLN A 30 -15.29 -6.13 -22.17
C GLN A 30 -15.30 -4.65 -21.73
N GLU A 31 -15.54 -3.74 -22.66
CA GLU A 31 -15.61 -2.30 -22.34
C GLU A 31 -16.78 -1.97 -21.40
N ARG A 32 -17.95 -2.57 -21.62
CA ARG A 32 -19.12 -2.43 -20.74
C ARG A 32 -18.83 -2.94 -19.34
N ASP A 33 -18.21 -4.10 -19.21
CA ASP A 33 -17.83 -4.69 -17.93
C ASP A 33 -16.86 -3.79 -17.17
N LEU A 34 -15.87 -3.21 -17.84
CA LEU A 34 -14.94 -2.24 -17.24
C LEU A 34 -15.62 -0.96 -16.77
N VAL A 35 -16.63 -0.46 -17.48
CA VAL A 35 -17.40 0.71 -17.05
C VAL A 35 -18.19 0.43 -15.77
N GLU A 36 -18.86 -0.73 -15.70
CA GLU A 36 -19.59 -1.13 -14.50
C GLU A 36 -18.64 -1.39 -13.31
N GLN A 37 -17.50 -2.02 -13.52
CA GLN A 37 -16.48 -2.22 -12.49
C GLN A 37 -15.92 -0.90 -11.96
N ARG A 38 -15.66 0.09 -12.83
CA ARG A 38 -15.25 1.44 -12.41
C ARG A 38 -16.29 2.14 -11.57
N LYS A 39 -17.57 2.01 -11.94
CA LYS A 39 -18.69 2.58 -11.18
C LYS A 39 -18.79 1.92 -9.81
N ALA A 40 -18.74 0.60 -9.75
CA ALA A 40 -18.75 -0.16 -8.51
C ALA A 40 -17.54 0.18 -7.61
N TYR A 41 -16.35 0.35 -8.18
CA TYR A 41 -15.16 0.78 -7.45
C TYR A 41 -15.33 2.18 -6.83
N LYS A 42 -15.81 3.15 -7.58
CA LYS A 42 -16.09 4.51 -7.08
C LYS A 42 -17.13 4.48 -5.96
N ASN A 43 -18.18 3.67 -6.11
CA ASN A 43 -19.19 3.47 -5.07
C ASN A 43 -18.57 2.85 -3.80
N ALA A 44 -17.75 1.80 -3.93
CA ALA A 44 -17.06 1.19 -2.81
C ALA A 44 -16.18 2.19 -2.05
N ILE A 45 -15.39 3.01 -2.76
CA ILE A 45 -14.59 4.07 -2.14
C ILE A 45 -15.47 5.09 -1.39
N SER A 46 -16.61 5.47 -1.95
CA SER A 46 -17.57 6.38 -1.28
C SER A 46 -18.13 5.76 0.00
N LEU A 47 -18.54 4.48 -0.06
CA LEU A 47 -19.02 3.75 1.12
C LEU A 47 -17.96 3.66 2.22
N LEU A 48 -16.72 3.42 1.85
CA LEU A 48 -15.58 3.37 2.78
C LEU A 48 -15.36 4.73 3.48
N ARG A 49 -15.35 5.82 2.70
CA ARG A 49 -15.19 7.20 3.22
C ARG A 49 -16.32 7.58 4.17
N ASN A 50 -17.54 7.13 3.89
CA ASN A 50 -18.72 7.36 4.72
C ASN A 50 -18.86 6.34 5.87
N SER A 51 -17.82 5.54 6.15
CA SER A 51 -17.81 4.52 7.21
C SER A 51 -18.93 3.46 7.10
N GLN A 52 -19.50 3.27 5.92
CA GLN A 52 -20.53 2.26 5.65
C GLN A 52 -19.89 0.89 5.38
N PHE A 53 -19.19 0.34 6.36
CA PHE A 53 -18.31 -0.83 6.19
C PHE A 53 -19.06 -2.10 5.77
N ALA A 54 -20.30 -2.31 6.20
CA ALA A 54 -21.08 -3.48 5.79
C ALA A 54 -21.41 -3.45 4.29
N ASN A 55 -21.85 -2.29 3.78
CA ASN A 55 -22.12 -2.08 2.36
C ASN A 55 -20.83 -2.11 1.54
N PHE A 56 -19.77 -1.49 2.05
CA PHE A 56 -18.42 -1.55 1.46
C PHE A 56 -17.97 -3.00 1.25
N SER A 57 -18.09 -3.85 2.28
CA SER A 57 -17.67 -5.26 2.18
C SER A 57 -18.41 -6.01 1.08
N LYS A 58 -19.72 -5.76 0.90
CA LYS A 58 -20.53 -6.36 -0.17
C LYS A 58 -20.06 -5.89 -1.56
N GLU A 59 -19.79 -4.61 -1.72
CA GLU A 59 -19.30 -4.07 -3.00
C GLU A 59 -17.87 -4.53 -3.30
N LYS A 60 -16.99 -4.57 -2.31
CA LYS A 60 -15.63 -5.07 -2.44
C LYS A 60 -15.58 -6.52 -2.93
N GLU A 61 -16.48 -7.36 -2.44
CA GLU A 61 -16.56 -8.78 -2.82
C GLU A 61 -16.81 -8.95 -4.33
N LYS A 62 -17.67 -8.11 -4.93
CA LYS A 62 -17.96 -8.12 -6.37
C LYS A 62 -16.76 -7.71 -7.22
N LEU A 63 -15.79 -7.02 -6.63
CA LEU A 63 -14.63 -6.44 -7.31
C LEU A 63 -13.36 -7.30 -7.19
N LYS A 64 -13.44 -8.54 -6.67
CA LYS A 64 -12.25 -9.40 -6.45
C LYS A 64 -11.38 -9.59 -7.68
N ASN A 65 -11.98 -9.64 -8.86
CA ASN A 65 -11.28 -9.82 -10.14
C ASN A 65 -10.99 -8.49 -10.85
N TYR A 66 -11.34 -7.36 -10.24
CA TYR A 66 -11.07 -6.06 -10.82
C TYR A 66 -9.60 -5.68 -10.62
N ILE A 67 -8.97 -5.16 -11.66
CA ILE A 67 -7.53 -4.83 -11.66
C ILE A 67 -7.13 -3.86 -10.53
N LEU A 68 -8.03 -2.99 -10.08
CA LEU A 68 -7.78 -2.06 -8.98
C LEU A 68 -8.18 -2.62 -7.59
N TYR A 69 -8.53 -3.91 -7.49
CA TYR A 69 -8.83 -4.52 -6.20
C TYR A 69 -7.73 -4.35 -5.14
N PRO A 70 -6.43 -4.47 -5.46
CA PRO A 70 -5.36 -4.21 -4.49
C PRO A 70 -5.43 -2.82 -3.85
N TYR A 71 -5.78 -1.81 -4.65
CA TYR A 71 -5.95 -0.43 -4.15
C TYR A 71 -7.19 -0.27 -3.27
N LEU A 72 -8.26 -1.01 -3.56
CA LEU A 72 -9.45 -1.02 -2.72
C LEU A 72 -9.17 -1.66 -1.36
N ASP A 73 -8.46 -2.79 -1.35
CA ASP A 73 -8.00 -3.49 -0.15
C ASP A 73 -7.03 -2.62 0.67
N PHE A 74 -6.10 -1.92 -0.01
CA PHE A 74 -5.20 -0.94 0.60
C PHE A 74 -5.96 0.18 1.29
N ASN A 75 -6.90 0.83 0.60
CA ASN A 75 -7.70 1.92 1.16
C ASN A 75 -8.46 1.47 2.41
N GLU A 76 -9.07 0.29 2.40
CA GLU A 76 -9.73 -0.26 3.58
C GLU A 76 -8.76 -0.39 4.75
N LYS A 77 -7.55 -0.92 4.50
CA LYS A 77 -6.53 -1.06 5.55
C LYS A 77 -6.11 0.29 6.11
N ILE A 78 -5.90 1.31 5.27
CA ILE A 78 -5.58 2.67 5.75
C ILE A 78 -6.70 3.24 6.61
N TYR A 79 -7.96 3.20 6.13
CA TYR A 79 -9.10 3.75 6.88
C TYR A 79 -9.35 3.05 8.23
N ARG A 80 -8.97 1.79 8.32
CA ARG A 80 -9.24 0.94 9.51
C ARG A 80 -7.97 0.40 10.15
N ILE A 81 -6.82 1.02 9.92
CA ILE A 81 -5.49 0.51 10.27
C ILE A 81 -5.39 0.09 11.74
N SER A 82 -6.02 0.86 12.64
CA SER A 82 -6.06 0.56 14.07
C SER A 82 -6.96 -0.63 14.45
N ARG A 83 -7.74 -1.19 13.53
CA ARG A 83 -8.62 -2.34 13.79
C ARG A 83 -8.03 -3.67 13.31
N TYR A 84 -6.99 -3.61 12.46
CA TYR A 84 -6.37 -4.80 11.93
C TYR A 84 -5.36 -5.42 12.92
N LYS A 85 -5.34 -6.76 12.94
CA LYS A 85 -4.28 -7.52 13.61
C LYS A 85 -3.02 -7.50 12.75
N GLU A 86 -1.85 -7.61 13.40
CA GLU A 86 -0.54 -7.60 12.74
C GLU A 86 -0.46 -8.57 11.55
N LYS A 87 -0.89 -9.80 11.76
CA LYS A 87 -0.85 -10.82 10.73
C LYS A 87 -1.66 -10.46 9.46
N GLN A 88 -2.71 -9.64 9.59
CA GLN A 88 -3.52 -9.22 8.43
C GLN A 88 -2.81 -8.14 7.61
N ILE A 89 -2.06 -7.27 8.28
CA ILE A 89 -1.23 -6.26 7.60
C ILE A 89 -0.01 -6.94 6.96
N ILE A 90 0.65 -7.86 7.68
CA ILE A 90 1.80 -8.61 7.15
C ILE A 90 1.38 -9.39 5.90
N LYS A 91 0.23 -10.11 5.97
CA LYS A 91 -0.29 -10.82 4.79
C LYS A 91 -0.50 -9.89 3.59
N PHE A 92 -1.06 -8.71 3.79
CA PHE A 92 -1.22 -7.73 2.71
C PHE A 92 0.13 -7.34 2.11
N LEU A 93 1.14 -7.06 2.96
CA LEU A 93 2.48 -6.69 2.52
C LEU A 93 3.18 -7.81 1.73
N GLU A 94 2.81 -9.06 1.98
CA GLU A 94 3.30 -10.24 1.25
C GLU A 94 2.54 -10.45 -0.06
N ASP A 95 1.20 -10.42 -0.01
CA ASP A 95 0.33 -10.61 -1.18
C ASP A 95 0.60 -9.55 -2.27
N TYR A 96 0.94 -8.32 -1.87
CA TYR A 96 1.13 -7.18 -2.76
C TYR A 96 2.56 -6.61 -2.75
N ARG A 97 3.57 -7.44 -2.46
CA ARG A 97 4.99 -7.02 -2.36
C ARG A 97 5.54 -6.38 -3.63
N ASP A 98 5.04 -6.80 -4.80
CA ASP A 98 5.47 -6.31 -6.11
C ASP A 98 4.69 -5.06 -6.56
N THR A 99 3.92 -4.45 -5.66
CA THR A 99 3.16 -3.23 -5.90
C THR A 99 3.71 -2.05 -5.09
N PRO A 100 3.43 -0.80 -5.49
CA PRO A 100 3.86 0.37 -4.72
C PRO A 100 3.11 0.58 -3.40
N LEU A 101 2.17 -0.32 -3.03
CA LEU A 101 1.27 -0.14 -1.89
C LEU A 101 1.94 -0.42 -0.53
N GLY A 102 3.02 -1.19 -0.52
CA GLY A 102 3.70 -1.60 0.72
C GLY A 102 4.30 -0.45 1.50
N GLN A 103 4.98 0.49 0.82
CA GLN A 103 5.65 1.62 1.49
C GLN A 103 4.64 2.57 2.17
N PRO A 104 3.57 3.04 1.49
CA PRO A 104 2.54 3.83 2.15
C PRO A 104 1.86 3.09 3.31
N LEU A 105 1.58 1.78 3.17
CA LEU A 105 0.96 1.02 4.26
C LEU A 105 1.87 0.94 5.48
N LEU A 106 3.16 0.69 5.30
CA LEU A 106 4.15 0.69 6.39
C LEU A 106 4.19 2.05 7.09
N SER A 107 4.24 3.16 6.34
CA SER A 107 4.25 4.51 6.91
C SER A 107 3.04 4.81 7.79
N HIS A 108 1.86 4.28 7.44
CA HIS A 108 0.65 4.44 8.25
C HIS A 108 0.56 3.43 9.41
N TRP A 109 1.12 2.25 9.27
CA TRP A 109 0.99 1.19 10.26
C TRP A 109 2.01 1.30 11.40
N LEU A 110 3.24 1.70 11.11
CA LEU A 110 4.31 1.82 12.11
C LEU A 110 3.94 2.74 13.28
N PRO A 111 3.33 3.93 13.09
CA PRO A 111 2.85 4.74 14.21
C PRO A 111 1.81 4.02 15.08
N VAL A 112 0.97 3.18 14.49
CA VAL A 112 -0.03 2.40 15.23
C VAL A 112 0.65 1.34 16.09
N LEU A 113 1.70 0.67 15.60
CA LEU A 113 2.50 -0.27 16.39
C LEU A 113 3.19 0.44 17.55
N ALA A 114 3.79 1.60 17.30
CA ALA A 114 4.42 2.44 18.34
C ALA A 114 3.43 2.84 19.42
N LYS A 115 2.23 3.30 19.04
CA LYS A 115 1.14 3.66 19.98
C LYS A 115 0.70 2.47 20.84
N ARG A 116 0.74 1.26 20.31
CA ARG A 116 0.42 0.01 21.02
C ARG A 116 1.59 -0.54 21.84
N GLY A 117 2.78 0.02 21.71
CA GLY A 117 3.99 -0.49 22.35
C GLY A 117 4.53 -1.79 21.75
N HIS A 118 4.13 -2.13 20.53
CA HIS A 118 4.56 -3.35 19.82
C HIS A 118 5.93 -3.14 19.15
N TRP A 119 6.92 -2.76 19.98
CA TRP A 119 8.23 -2.29 19.51
C TRP A 119 9.02 -3.33 18.71
N THR A 120 8.95 -4.61 19.08
CA THR A 120 9.64 -5.69 18.34
C THR A 120 9.11 -5.83 16.91
N VAL A 121 7.78 -5.74 16.75
CA VAL A 121 7.15 -5.79 15.43
C VAL A 121 7.43 -4.50 14.66
N PHE A 122 7.44 -3.35 15.35
CA PHE A 122 7.82 -2.07 14.80
C PHE A 122 9.24 -2.13 14.19
N LEU A 123 10.25 -2.54 14.94
CA LEU A 123 11.65 -2.61 14.51
C LEU A 123 11.80 -3.47 13.25
N ARG A 124 11.26 -4.70 13.28
CA ARG A 124 11.31 -5.62 12.13
C ARG A 124 10.72 -5.02 10.85
N ASN A 125 9.64 -4.25 10.96
CA ASN A 125 8.97 -3.68 9.80
C ASN A 125 9.52 -2.30 9.41
N TYR A 126 10.14 -1.57 10.33
CA TYR A 126 10.82 -0.32 10.05
C TYR A 126 11.95 -0.51 9.03
N GLU A 127 12.74 -1.60 9.14
CA GLU A 127 13.82 -1.93 8.21
C GLU A 127 13.35 -2.14 6.76
N ARG A 128 12.05 -2.39 6.56
CA ARG A 128 11.44 -2.54 5.24
C ARG A 128 11.04 -1.20 4.61
N LEU A 129 11.05 -0.11 5.39
CA LEU A 129 10.68 1.23 4.93
C LEU A 129 11.89 1.95 4.33
N LYS A 130 11.77 2.40 3.07
CA LYS A 130 12.88 3.01 2.34
C LYS A 130 13.17 4.46 2.77
N ASN A 131 12.14 5.26 2.95
CA ASN A 131 12.26 6.69 3.26
C ASN A 131 11.36 7.02 4.48
N PRO A 132 11.82 6.75 5.71
CA PRO A 132 11.07 7.08 6.91
C PRO A 132 10.92 8.59 7.08
N SER A 133 9.76 9.01 7.59
CA SER A 133 9.57 10.40 8.04
C SER A 133 10.32 10.66 9.36
N LYS A 134 10.50 11.92 9.72
CA LYS A 134 11.17 12.29 10.98
C LYS A 134 10.46 11.74 12.22
N GLU A 135 9.12 11.69 12.21
CA GLU A 135 8.33 11.03 13.27
C GLU A 135 8.74 9.56 13.42
N LEU A 136 8.86 8.84 12.29
CA LEU A 136 9.23 7.43 12.31
C LEU A 136 10.69 7.22 12.71
N GLU A 137 11.59 8.12 12.34
CA GLU A 137 12.98 8.10 12.79
C GLU A 137 13.08 8.25 14.32
N CYS A 138 12.30 9.16 14.91
CA CYS A 138 12.24 9.34 16.37
C CYS A 138 11.62 8.14 17.08
N LEU A 139 10.52 7.60 16.53
CA LEU A 139 9.91 6.38 17.07
C LEU A 139 10.86 5.18 16.97
N HIS A 140 11.67 5.09 15.90
CA HIS A 140 12.69 4.06 15.74
C HIS A 140 13.80 4.19 16.77
N SER A 141 14.33 5.41 16.99
CA SER A 141 15.29 5.70 18.04
C SER A 141 14.79 5.25 19.41
N TYR A 142 13.53 5.57 19.74
CA TYR A 142 12.92 5.13 20.98
C TYR A 142 12.70 3.61 21.03
N ALA A 143 12.33 2.97 19.94
CA ALA A 143 12.16 1.51 19.85
C ALA A 143 13.50 0.78 20.11
N LEU A 144 14.60 1.25 19.51
CA LEU A 144 15.96 0.75 19.78
C LEU A 144 16.30 0.86 21.26
N TYR A 145 16.11 2.04 21.86
CA TYR A 145 16.34 2.27 23.29
C TYR A 145 15.55 1.28 24.18
N LYS A 146 14.32 0.97 23.80
CA LYS A 146 13.43 0.12 24.61
C LYS A 146 13.69 -1.38 24.44
N ARG A 147 14.21 -1.83 23.30
CA ARG A 147 14.21 -3.26 22.94
C ARG A 147 15.56 -3.84 22.55
N GLU A 148 16.48 -3.02 22.08
CA GLU A 148 17.78 -3.53 21.59
C GLU A 148 18.93 -2.94 22.39
N SER A 149 19.22 -1.67 22.23
CA SER A 149 20.34 -0.99 22.85
C SER A 149 19.97 0.44 23.25
N LYS A 150 20.09 0.74 24.55
CA LYS A 150 19.93 2.12 25.05
C LYS A 150 20.90 3.07 24.37
N ILE A 151 22.17 2.63 24.20
CA ILE A 151 23.23 3.41 23.57
C ILE A 151 22.85 3.72 22.12
N ALA A 152 22.52 2.72 21.32
CA ALA A 152 22.15 2.92 19.91
C ALA A 152 20.92 3.83 19.75
N GLY A 153 19.92 3.70 20.66
CA GLY A 153 18.78 4.59 20.69
C GLY A 153 19.15 6.04 20.99
N LEU A 154 20.00 6.29 21.99
CA LEU A 154 20.46 7.65 22.34
C LEU A 154 21.39 8.26 21.29
N GLU A 155 22.27 7.49 20.69
CA GLU A 155 23.12 7.96 19.59
C GLU A 155 22.29 8.42 18.39
N LYS A 156 21.26 7.66 18.04
CA LYS A 156 20.34 8.07 16.98
C LYS A 156 19.56 9.32 17.37
N ALA A 157 19.12 9.43 18.61
CA ALA A 157 18.44 10.61 19.13
C ALA A 157 19.34 11.86 19.08
N SER A 158 20.60 11.76 19.43
CA SER A 158 21.58 12.84 19.35
C SER A 158 21.69 13.41 17.93
N ARG A 159 21.79 12.53 16.93
CA ARG A 159 21.81 12.95 15.53
C ARG A 159 20.50 13.63 15.06
N LEU A 160 19.36 13.25 15.64
CA LEU A 160 18.07 13.87 15.35
C LEU A 160 17.91 15.22 16.08
N TRP A 161 18.56 15.39 17.22
CA TRP A 161 18.56 16.64 18.00
C TRP A 161 19.33 17.76 17.31
N THR A 162 20.50 17.45 16.76
CA THR A 162 21.45 18.42 16.18
C THR A 162 21.07 18.96 14.81
N VAL A 163 19.77 19.08 14.52
CA VAL A 163 19.27 19.68 13.28
C VAL A 163 18.65 21.05 13.58
N GLY A 164 18.93 22.06 12.80
CA GLY A 164 18.57 23.46 13.04
C GLY A 164 17.08 23.82 12.92
N PHE A 165 16.15 22.89 13.17
CA PHE A 165 14.70 23.12 13.11
C PHE A 165 13.94 22.22 14.11
N SER A 166 12.73 22.67 14.48
CA SER A 166 11.88 21.94 15.42
C SER A 166 11.55 20.55 14.93
N GLN A 167 11.64 19.58 15.83
CA GLN A 167 11.33 18.19 15.54
C GLN A 167 9.86 17.85 15.89
N PRO A 168 9.29 16.79 15.27
CA PRO A 168 7.95 16.29 15.61
C PRO A 168 7.84 15.87 17.09
N LYS A 169 6.65 15.98 17.64
CA LYS A 169 6.33 15.57 19.04
C LYS A 169 6.65 14.09 19.34
N GLU A 170 6.72 13.25 18.34
CA GLU A 170 7.12 11.84 18.45
C GLU A 170 8.57 11.71 18.96
N CYS A 171 9.37 12.77 18.82
CA CYS A 171 10.75 12.86 19.30
C CYS A 171 10.83 13.16 20.80
N ASP A 172 9.82 13.79 21.40
CA ASP A 172 9.88 14.28 22.78
C ASP A 172 10.30 13.20 23.77
N ARG A 173 9.79 11.98 23.61
CA ARG A 173 10.12 10.88 24.53
C ARG A 173 11.60 10.50 24.51
N ILE A 174 12.20 10.39 23.33
CA ILE A 174 13.60 9.98 23.21
C ILE A 174 14.52 11.15 23.54
N PHE A 175 14.13 12.38 23.24
CA PHE A 175 14.87 13.58 23.59
C PHE A 175 14.89 13.83 25.11
N HIS A 176 13.81 13.56 25.80
CA HIS A 176 13.78 13.60 27.26
C HIS A 176 14.78 12.59 27.86
N LEU A 177 14.86 11.37 27.30
CA LEU A 177 15.83 10.37 27.75
C LEU A 177 17.28 10.74 27.42
N LEU A 178 17.49 11.37 26.26
CA LEU A 178 18.81 11.89 25.86
C LEU A 178 19.28 12.99 26.83
N SER A 179 18.42 13.95 27.16
CA SER A 179 18.70 15.02 28.11
C SER A 179 18.96 14.48 29.52
N ALA A 180 18.11 13.59 30.03
CA ALA A 180 18.25 12.98 31.34
C ALA A 180 19.54 12.15 31.51
N GLY A 181 20.04 11.58 30.40
CA GLY A 181 21.29 10.83 30.34
C GLY A 181 22.54 11.69 30.16
N GLY A 182 22.44 13.03 30.18
CA GLY A 182 23.57 13.94 29.95
C GLY A 182 24.05 13.97 28.50
N GLY A 183 23.27 13.43 27.57
CA GLY A 183 23.63 13.36 26.15
C GLY A 183 23.41 14.67 25.37
N ILE A 184 22.89 15.71 26.01
CA ILE A 184 22.79 17.08 25.47
C ILE A 184 23.82 17.94 26.20
N THR A 185 24.86 18.37 25.50
CA THR A 185 25.85 19.31 26.01
C THR A 185 25.43 20.74 25.71
N SER A 186 26.05 21.70 26.43
CA SER A 186 25.84 23.15 26.16
C SER A 186 26.22 23.55 24.73
N GLU A 187 27.04 22.78 24.04
CA GLU A 187 27.43 23.01 22.64
C GLU A 187 26.35 22.51 21.64
N MET A 188 25.43 21.64 22.09
CA MET A 188 24.34 21.09 21.28
C MET A 188 23.02 21.83 21.50
N ALA A 189 22.95 22.77 22.41
CA ALA A 189 21.76 23.55 22.74
C ALA A 189 21.73 24.88 22.01
#